data_48cf2ae5595f996cf8cb646dfe9d7070
#
_entry.id   48cf2ae5595f996cf8cb646dfe9d7070
#
_cell.length_a   1.000
_cell.length_b   1.000
_cell.length_c   1.000
_cell.angle_alpha   90.00
_cell.angle_beta   90.00
_cell.angle_gamma   90.00
#
_symmetry.space_group_name_H-M   'P 1'
#
loop_
_entity.id
_entity.type
_entity.pdbx_description
1 polymer ?
#
loop_
_entity_poly.entity_id
_entity_poly.type
_entity_poly.pdbx_seq_one_letter_code
_entity_poly.pdbx_strand_id
1 'polypeptide(L)'
;MDYSLLPTFNAILNASSGILVLLGYRNIKRSNESVHKRFMLSAMGVSAIFFASYLIYHWEVGSVKFQGSGLIRTFYFTLLISHTILAVTIVPMVLRTAYLALKGNFAKHRKIAKFTFPIWIYVSITGVIIYLMLYQL
;
A
#
# COMPACT_ATOMS: atom_id res chain seq x y z
N MET A 1 -18.83 2.40 -19.34
CA MET A 1 -18.43 2.65 -17.97
C MET A 1 -17.22 3.59 -17.96
N ASP A 2 -17.26 4.60 -17.14
CA ASP A 2 -16.18 5.58 -17.07
C ASP A 2 -15.15 5.16 -16.03
N TYR A 3 -13.93 4.86 -16.49
CA TYR A 3 -12.82 4.43 -15.62
C TYR A 3 -11.93 5.60 -15.20
N SER A 4 -12.25 6.84 -15.59
CA SER A 4 -11.37 7.99 -15.36
C SER A 4 -11.22 8.36 -13.88
N LEU A 5 -12.19 7.96 -13.04
CA LEU A 5 -12.16 8.22 -11.60
C LEU A 5 -11.41 7.15 -10.81
N LEU A 6 -11.12 5.99 -11.41
CA LEU A 6 -10.44 4.90 -10.69
C LEU A 6 -9.06 5.26 -10.18
N PRO A 7 -8.20 6.00 -10.92
CA PRO A 7 -6.89 6.37 -10.37
C PRO A 7 -7.01 7.21 -9.09
N THR A 8 -7.93 8.16 -9.04
CA THR A 8 -8.19 8.97 -7.84
C THR A 8 -8.71 8.10 -6.71
N PHE A 9 -9.67 7.23 -7.00
CA PHE A 9 -10.23 6.29 -6.03
C PHE A 9 -9.12 5.39 -5.47
N ASN A 10 -8.26 4.86 -6.34
CA ASN A 10 -7.14 4.01 -5.94
C ASN A 10 -6.14 4.76 -5.05
N ALA A 11 -5.85 6.02 -5.36
CA ALA A 11 -4.95 6.84 -4.54
C ALA A 11 -5.54 7.08 -3.15
N ILE A 12 -6.85 7.33 -3.06
CA ILE A 12 -7.53 7.51 -1.78
C ILE A 12 -7.49 6.22 -0.97
N LEU A 13 -7.76 5.08 -1.59
CA LEU A 13 -7.69 3.78 -0.91
C LEU A 13 -6.28 3.50 -0.40
N ASN A 14 -5.28 3.80 -1.21
CA ASN A 14 -3.89 3.57 -0.84
C ASN A 14 -3.46 4.45 0.33
N ALA A 15 -3.83 5.74 0.29
CA ALA A 15 -3.57 6.67 1.39
C ALA A 15 -4.29 6.22 2.66
N SER A 16 -5.56 5.81 2.53
CA SER A 16 -6.37 5.33 3.67
C SER A 16 -5.74 4.10 4.31
N SER A 17 -5.27 3.15 3.50
CA SER A 17 -4.58 1.97 4.00
C SER A 17 -3.34 2.35 4.81
N GLY A 18 -2.53 3.27 4.29
CA GLY A 18 -1.34 3.75 5.00
C GLY A 18 -1.67 4.39 6.34
N ILE A 19 -2.72 5.21 6.38
CA ILE A 19 -3.18 5.86 7.61
C ILE A 19 -3.65 4.80 8.62
N LEU A 20 -4.42 3.80 8.18
CA LEU A 20 -4.88 2.73 9.05
C LEU A 20 -3.72 1.92 9.63
N VAL A 21 -2.69 1.65 8.83
CA VAL A 21 -1.49 0.95 9.28
C VAL A 21 -0.76 1.78 10.35
N LEU A 22 -0.62 3.10 10.13
CA LEU A 22 0.01 3.98 11.11
C LEU A 22 -0.76 4.01 12.42
N LEU A 23 -2.10 4.10 12.36
CA LEU A 23 -2.93 4.09 13.55
C LEU A 23 -2.85 2.74 14.28
N GLY A 24 -2.81 1.66 13.53
CA GLY A 24 -2.63 0.32 14.10
C GLY A 24 -1.28 0.19 14.81
N TYR A 25 -0.21 0.69 14.20
CA TYR A 25 1.12 0.71 14.80
C TYR A 25 1.13 1.52 16.10
N ARG A 26 0.53 2.72 16.08
CA ARG A 26 0.45 3.56 17.27
C ARG A 26 -0.26 2.84 18.42
N ASN A 27 -1.33 2.11 18.11
CA ASN A 27 -2.11 1.42 19.13
C ASN A 27 -1.36 0.22 19.72
N ILE A 28 -0.59 -0.53 18.91
CA ILE A 28 0.20 -1.62 19.47
C ILE A 28 1.33 -1.10 20.37
N LYS A 29 1.90 0.06 20.05
CA LYS A 29 2.90 0.71 20.89
C LYS A 29 2.32 1.13 22.24
N ARG A 30 1.01 1.32 22.32
CA ARG A 30 0.28 1.63 23.55
C ARG A 30 -0.33 0.37 24.21
N SER A 31 0.07 -0.81 23.76
CA SER A 31 -0.43 -2.10 24.24
C SER A 31 -1.93 -2.32 24.02
N ASN A 32 -2.51 -1.64 23.04
CA ASN A 32 -3.92 -1.78 22.64
C ASN A 32 -4.05 -2.83 21.54
N GLU A 33 -3.92 -4.12 21.90
CA GLU A 33 -3.90 -5.22 20.93
C GLU A 33 -5.18 -5.33 20.11
N SER A 34 -6.36 -5.20 20.75
CA SER A 34 -7.64 -5.34 20.03
C SER A 34 -7.85 -4.21 19.01
N VAL A 35 -7.47 -2.99 19.34
CA VAL A 35 -7.57 -1.85 18.44
C VAL A 35 -6.56 -1.98 17.30
N HIS A 36 -5.33 -2.41 17.61
CA HIS A 36 -4.32 -2.71 16.61
C HIS A 36 -4.85 -3.73 15.58
N LYS A 37 -5.44 -4.82 16.05
CA LYS A 37 -6.01 -5.86 15.18
C LYS A 37 -7.08 -5.28 14.27
N ARG A 38 -7.98 -4.45 14.79
CA ARG A 38 -9.04 -3.82 13.99
C ARG A 38 -8.47 -2.94 12.89
N PHE A 39 -7.49 -2.11 13.21
CA PHE A 39 -6.86 -1.24 12.22
C PHE A 39 -6.13 -2.04 11.15
N MET A 40 -5.40 -3.10 11.54
CA MET A 40 -4.66 -3.90 10.59
C MET A 40 -5.57 -4.69 9.66
N LEU A 41 -6.64 -5.28 10.19
CA LEU A 41 -7.62 -5.99 9.35
C LEU A 41 -8.35 -5.03 8.41
N SER A 42 -8.68 -3.82 8.89
CA SER A 42 -9.28 -2.78 8.06
C SER A 42 -8.33 -2.35 6.95
N ALA A 43 -7.04 -2.17 7.25
CA ALA A 43 -6.03 -1.83 6.26
C ALA A 43 -5.91 -2.92 5.20
N MET A 44 -5.93 -4.18 5.61
CA MET A 44 -5.90 -5.32 4.67
C MET A 44 -7.13 -5.32 3.77
N GLY A 45 -8.32 -5.05 4.32
CA GLY A 45 -9.55 -4.97 3.55
C GLY A 45 -9.53 -3.85 2.53
N VAL A 46 -9.11 -2.66 2.94
CA VAL A 46 -8.96 -1.50 2.04
C VAL A 46 -7.93 -1.80 0.96
N SER A 47 -6.81 -2.44 1.31
CA SER A 47 -5.77 -2.81 0.35
C SER A 47 -6.26 -3.85 -0.65
N ALA A 48 -7.12 -4.78 -0.22
CA ALA A 48 -7.71 -5.76 -1.13
C ALA A 48 -8.64 -5.08 -2.15
N ILE A 49 -9.44 -4.12 -1.71
CA ILE A 49 -10.30 -3.34 -2.60
C ILE A 49 -9.44 -2.52 -3.57
N PHE A 50 -8.38 -1.88 -3.07
CA PHE A 50 -7.43 -1.15 -3.90
C PHE A 50 -6.85 -2.06 -4.99
N PHE A 51 -6.40 -3.24 -4.61
CA PHE A 51 -5.77 -4.18 -5.53
C PHE A 51 -6.74 -4.62 -6.63
N ALA A 52 -7.98 -4.94 -6.27
CA ALA A 52 -9.01 -5.30 -7.24
C ALA A 52 -9.30 -4.14 -8.20
N SER A 53 -9.47 -2.94 -7.67
CA SER A 53 -9.73 -1.74 -8.47
C SER A 53 -8.57 -1.42 -9.41
N TYR A 54 -7.32 -1.56 -8.91
CA TYR A 54 -6.12 -1.34 -9.70
C TYR A 54 -6.03 -2.33 -10.87
N LEU A 55 -6.30 -3.61 -10.63
CA LEU A 55 -6.28 -4.62 -11.68
C LEU A 55 -7.36 -4.36 -12.74
N ILE A 56 -8.55 -3.95 -12.32
CA ILE A 56 -9.64 -3.60 -13.25
C ILE A 56 -9.21 -2.42 -14.11
N TYR A 57 -8.64 -1.38 -13.52
CA TYR A 57 -8.19 -0.21 -14.26
C TYR A 57 -7.13 -0.57 -15.29
N HIS A 58 -6.13 -1.36 -14.90
CA HIS A 58 -5.06 -1.78 -15.82
C HIS A 58 -5.58 -2.66 -16.94
N TRP A 59 -6.54 -3.53 -16.63
CA TRP A 59 -7.13 -4.40 -17.65
C TRP A 59 -7.93 -3.60 -18.69
N GLU A 60 -8.69 -2.60 -18.24
CA GLU A 60 -9.60 -1.85 -19.12
C GLU A 60 -8.92 -0.68 -19.83
N VAL A 61 -7.98 -0.02 -19.19
CA VAL A 61 -7.36 1.22 -19.70
C VAL A 61 -5.92 1.01 -20.13
N GLY A 62 -5.21 0.08 -19.49
CA GLY A 62 -3.79 -0.16 -19.73
C GLY A 62 -2.90 0.79 -18.92
N SER A 63 -1.66 0.94 -19.36
CA SER A 63 -0.67 1.76 -18.66
C SER A 63 -0.69 3.20 -19.17
N VAL A 64 -0.60 4.15 -18.24
CA VAL A 64 -0.48 5.56 -18.56
C VAL A 64 1.00 5.94 -18.53
N LYS A 65 1.47 6.60 -19.59
CA LYS A 65 2.87 6.99 -19.71
C LYS A 65 3.14 8.33 -19.04
N PHE A 66 4.26 8.40 -18.31
CA PHE A 66 4.71 9.65 -17.70
C PHE A 66 5.20 10.61 -18.79
N GLN A 67 4.75 11.86 -18.74
CA GLN A 67 5.04 12.86 -19.77
C GLN A 67 6.23 13.76 -19.46
N GLY A 68 6.80 13.68 -18.26
CA GLY A 68 7.94 14.50 -17.88
C GLY A 68 9.25 14.07 -18.50
N SER A 69 10.25 14.95 -18.45
CA SER A 69 11.58 14.69 -18.99
C SER A 69 12.67 15.17 -18.03
N GLY A 70 13.94 14.82 -18.33
CA GLY A 70 15.08 15.22 -17.52
C GLY A 70 15.15 14.52 -16.18
N LEU A 71 15.55 15.26 -15.14
CA LEU A 71 15.73 14.69 -13.78
C LEU A 71 14.42 14.19 -13.19
N ILE A 72 13.31 14.84 -13.48
CA ILE A 72 12.02 14.41 -12.95
C ILE A 72 11.61 13.04 -13.53
N ARG A 73 11.97 12.77 -14.78
CA ARG A 73 11.73 11.45 -15.40
C ARG A 73 12.56 10.37 -14.70
N THR A 74 13.82 10.65 -14.42
CA THR A 74 14.69 9.73 -13.69
C THR A 74 14.16 9.46 -12.29
N PHE A 75 13.73 10.50 -11.58
CA PHE A 75 13.12 10.39 -10.27
C PHE A 75 11.86 9.52 -10.31
N TYR A 76 10.99 9.79 -11.29
CA TYR A 76 9.73 9.03 -11.43
C TYR A 76 10.00 7.55 -11.65
N PHE A 77 10.89 7.19 -12.57
CA PHE A 77 11.15 5.78 -12.88
C PHE A 77 11.86 5.07 -11.75
N THR A 78 12.76 5.75 -11.02
CA THR A 78 13.39 5.18 -9.82
C THR A 78 12.32 4.87 -8.76
N LEU A 79 11.42 5.82 -8.54
CA LEU A 79 10.33 5.67 -7.59
C LEU A 79 9.38 4.53 -8.02
N LEU A 80 9.02 4.50 -9.29
CA LEU A 80 8.12 3.48 -9.84
C LEU A 80 8.70 2.08 -9.72
N ILE A 81 9.97 1.90 -10.06
CA ILE A 81 10.62 0.60 -10.00
C ILE A 81 10.68 0.10 -8.55
N SER A 82 11.15 0.94 -7.62
CA SER A 82 11.23 0.56 -6.21
C SER A 82 9.85 0.28 -5.63
N HIS A 83 8.86 1.13 -5.96
CA HIS A 83 7.48 0.93 -5.54
C HIS A 83 6.93 -0.41 -6.04
N THR A 84 7.11 -0.70 -7.32
CA THR A 84 6.55 -1.92 -7.93
C THR A 84 7.15 -3.18 -7.32
N ILE A 85 8.47 -3.22 -7.14
CA ILE A 85 9.15 -4.37 -6.52
C ILE A 85 8.62 -4.58 -5.12
N LEU A 86 8.53 -3.52 -4.32
CA LEU A 86 8.07 -3.62 -2.93
C LEU A 86 6.57 -3.87 -2.83
N ALA A 87 5.77 -3.37 -3.79
CA ALA A 87 4.33 -3.63 -3.83
C ALA A 87 4.04 -5.11 -4.06
N VAL A 88 4.82 -5.77 -4.91
CA VAL A 88 4.71 -7.22 -5.09
C VAL A 88 5.18 -7.97 -3.85
N THR A 89 6.31 -7.54 -3.28
CA THR A 89 6.92 -8.17 -2.10
C THR A 89 6.02 -8.06 -0.87
N ILE A 90 5.33 -6.92 -0.69
CA ILE A 90 4.52 -6.68 0.51
C ILE A 90 3.33 -7.63 0.62
N VAL A 91 2.79 -8.12 -0.49
CA VAL A 91 1.59 -8.97 -0.45
C VAL A 91 1.82 -10.24 0.37
N PRO A 92 2.82 -11.08 0.06
CA PRO A 92 3.07 -12.25 0.90
C PRO A 92 3.52 -11.88 2.31
N MET A 93 4.23 -10.75 2.49
CA MET A 93 4.66 -10.32 3.81
C MET A 93 3.47 -9.95 4.71
N VAL A 94 2.49 -9.23 4.18
CA VAL A 94 1.27 -8.86 4.93
C VAL A 94 0.50 -10.12 5.31
N LEU A 95 0.32 -11.03 4.35
CA LEU A 95 -0.40 -12.27 4.58
C LEU A 95 0.28 -13.13 5.65
N ARG A 96 1.60 -13.24 5.59
CA ARG A 96 2.37 -14.00 6.59
C ARG A 96 2.31 -13.33 7.96
N THR A 97 2.45 -12.00 8.00
CA THR A 97 2.37 -11.25 9.26
C THR A 97 1.03 -11.44 9.94
N ALA A 98 -0.06 -11.32 9.17
CA ALA A 98 -1.42 -11.52 9.68
C ALA A 98 -1.64 -12.97 10.15
N TYR A 99 -1.18 -13.94 9.37
CA TYR A 99 -1.32 -15.35 9.70
C TYR A 99 -0.67 -15.66 11.06
N LEU A 100 0.55 -15.16 11.29
CA LEU A 100 1.26 -15.40 12.53
C LEU A 100 0.53 -14.78 13.73
N ALA A 101 -0.04 -13.59 13.55
CA ALA A 101 -0.82 -12.94 14.61
C ALA A 101 -2.09 -13.72 14.92
N LEU A 102 -2.82 -14.17 13.90
CA LEU A 102 -4.06 -14.92 14.08
C LEU A 102 -3.83 -16.30 14.72
N LYS A 103 -2.64 -16.88 14.49
CA LYS A 103 -2.24 -18.13 15.14
C LYS A 103 -1.72 -17.93 16.57
N GLY A 104 -1.59 -16.69 17.02
CA GLY A 104 -1.08 -16.39 18.35
C GLY A 104 0.44 -16.47 18.47
N ASN A 105 1.15 -16.62 17.36
CA ASN A 105 2.63 -16.67 17.38
C ASN A 105 3.18 -15.24 17.30
N PHE A 106 3.06 -14.52 18.41
CA PHE A 106 3.41 -13.09 18.43
C PHE A 106 4.91 -12.85 18.35
N ALA A 107 5.74 -13.82 18.77
CA ALA A 107 7.19 -13.68 18.64
C ALA A 107 7.62 -13.60 17.17
N LYS A 108 7.13 -14.53 16.35
CA LYS A 108 7.41 -14.51 14.91
C LYS A 108 6.70 -13.37 14.20
N HIS A 109 5.46 -13.05 14.64
CA HIS A 109 4.73 -11.90 14.10
C HIS A 109 5.54 -10.62 14.24
N ARG A 110 6.09 -10.36 15.42
CA ARG A 110 6.91 -9.15 15.67
C ARG A 110 8.17 -9.12 14.81
N LYS A 111 8.80 -10.27 14.59
CA LYS A 111 10.02 -10.32 13.76
C LYS A 111 9.76 -9.91 12.33
N ILE A 112 8.70 -10.42 11.71
CA ILE A 112 8.37 -10.07 10.32
C ILE A 112 7.77 -8.68 10.24
N ALA A 113 6.99 -8.26 11.25
CA ALA A 113 6.34 -6.95 11.26
C ALA A 113 7.33 -5.80 11.21
N LYS A 114 8.54 -5.98 11.76
CA LYS A 114 9.61 -4.97 11.68
C LYS A 114 9.94 -4.59 10.24
N PHE A 115 9.77 -5.50 9.30
CA PHE A 115 10.01 -5.25 7.88
C PHE A 115 8.71 -4.95 7.13
N THR A 116 7.63 -5.66 7.46
CA THR A 116 6.33 -5.48 6.81
C THR A 116 5.80 -4.05 7.00
N PHE A 117 5.90 -3.51 8.21
CA PHE A 117 5.35 -2.19 8.51
C PHE A 117 6.03 -1.09 7.69
N PRO A 118 7.36 -0.91 7.72
CA PRO A 118 7.98 0.17 6.96
C PRO A 118 7.83 -0.01 5.44
N ILE A 119 7.86 -1.24 4.95
CA ILE A 119 7.65 -1.48 3.52
C ILE A 119 6.22 -1.14 3.12
N TRP A 120 5.23 -1.49 3.94
CA TRP A 120 3.83 -1.17 3.67
C TRP A 120 3.62 0.34 3.63
N ILE A 121 4.18 1.08 4.57
CA ILE A 121 4.11 2.55 4.59
C ILE A 121 4.79 3.14 3.35
N TYR A 122 5.96 2.64 3.00
CA TYR A 122 6.68 3.10 1.80
C TYR A 122 5.82 2.88 0.54
N VAL A 123 5.23 1.71 0.39
CA VAL A 123 4.39 1.39 -0.78
C VAL A 123 3.18 2.31 -0.83
N SER A 124 2.55 2.59 0.32
CA SER A 124 1.40 3.50 0.38
C SER A 124 1.78 4.93 -0.01
N ILE A 125 2.87 5.45 0.54
CA ILE A 125 3.32 6.82 0.26
C ILE A 125 3.73 6.96 -1.22
N THR A 126 4.57 6.04 -1.70
CA THR A 126 5.05 6.11 -3.08
C THR A 126 3.94 5.91 -4.09
N GLY A 127 2.94 5.09 -3.77
CA GLY A 127 1.77 4.93 -4.64
C GLY A 127 1.02 6.23 -4.84
N VAL A 128 0.84 7.01 -3.77
CA VAL A 128 0.19 8.33 -3.86
C VAL A 128 1.04 9.30 -4.66
N ILE A 129 2.36 9.32 -4.43
CA ILE A 129 3.27 10.19 -5.17
C ILE A 129 3.24 9.87 -6.67
N ILE A 130 3.27 8.59 -7.02
CA ILE A 130 3.20 8.15 -8.42
C ILE A 130 1.89 8.63 -9.06
N TYR A 131 0.77 8.50 -8.34
CA TYR A 131 -0.51 8.99 -8.83
C TYR A 131 -0.46 10.50 -9.11
N LEU A 132 0.08 11.28 -8.18
CA LEU A 132 0.17 12.73 -8.34
C LEU A 132 1.04 13.09 -9.54
N MET A 133 2.14 12.39 -9.75
CA MET A 133 3.03 12.66 -10.88
C MET A 133 2.40 12.29 -12.23
N LEU A 134 1.61 11.21 -12.29
CA LEU A 134 0.99 10.76 -13.53
C LEU A 134 -0.24 11.56 -13.93
N TYR A 135 -1.05 11.98 -12.95
CA TYR A 135 -2.40 12.47 -13.23
C TYR A 135 -2.62 13.93 -12.84
N GLN A 136 -1.79 14.49 -11.95
CA GLN A 136 -2.03 15.83 -11.40
C GLN A 136 -0.91 16.84 -11.72
N LEU A 137 0.20 16.40 -12.29
CA LEU A 137 1.30 17.30 -12.69
C LEU A 137 1.39 17.51 -14.19
#